data_67a2f9a795fa4756250cc50b36002caf
#
_entry.id   67a2f9a795fa4756250cc50b36002caf
#
_cell.length_a   1.000
_cell.length_b   1.000
_cell.length_c   1.000
_cell.angle_alpha   90.00
_cell.angle_beta   90.00
_cell.angle_gamma   90.00
#
_symmetry.space_group_name_H-M   'P 1'
#
loop_
_entity.id
_entity.type
_entity.pdbx_description
1 polymer ?
#
loop_
_entity_poly.entity_id
_entity_poly.type
_entity_poly.pdbx_seq_one_letter_code
_entity_poly.pdbx_strand_id
1 'polypeptide(L)'
;MPLSKILPAPVIGVLTVALMSLCITFWFIIMFPFIVLRLVPVYRVQRLASKCCVQIATWWVGSDKQLYKLLHGQQGQVEIHGEFKPHSSYLVISNHTAWADIVVLFDVLHGHAPFGRFFLKKELIWVPIVGVVCWAMDFPFMKRH
;
A
#
# COMPACT_ATOMS: atom_id res chain seq x y z
N MET A 1 -9.97 22.60 7.05
CA MET A 1 -8.77 23.25 6.43
C MET A 1 -7.60 22.30 6.59
N PRO A 2 -6.77 22.07 5.55
CA PRO A 2 -5.58 21.24 5.69
C PRO A 2 -4.51 21.95 6.53
N LEU A 3 -3.75 21.18 7.31
CA LEU A 3 -2.71 21.72 8.19
C LEU A 3 -1.59 22.43 7.42
N SER A 4 -1.36 22.04 6.16
CA SER A 4 -0.37 22.69 5.28
C SER A 4 -0.65 24.16 4.98
N LYS A 5 -1.87 24.65 5.23
CA LYS A 5 -2.21 26.08 5.09
C LYS A 5 -1.90 26.89 6.35
N ILE A 6 -1.63 26.22 7.46
CA ILE A 6 -1.44 26.84 8.78
C ILE A 6 0.03 26.75 9.23
N LEU A 7 0.70 25.64 8.90
CA LEU A 7 2.06 25.35 9.32
C LEU A 7 3.10 25.64 8.23
N PRO A 8 4.33 26.05 8.59
CA PRO A 8 5.43 26.22 7.64
C PRO A 8 5.76 24.90 6.91
N ALA A 9 6.18 24.98 5.64
CA ALA A 9 6.47 23.82 4.81
C ALA A 9 7.44 22.79 5.44
N PRO A 10 8.54 23.17 6.10
CA PRO A 10 9.40 22.20 6.77
C PRO A 10 8.71 21.43 7.89
N VAL A 11 7.88 22.12 8.66
CA VAL A 11 7.16 21.51 9.81
C VAL A 11 6.13 20.50 9.30
N ILE A 12 5.36 20.84 8.28
CA ILE A 12 4.38 19.91 7.70
C ILE A 12 5.07 18.71 7.05
N GLY A 13 6.24 18.91 6.43
CA GLY A 13 7.04 17.81 5.86
C GLY A 13 7.50 16.81 6.94
N VAL A 14 8.08 17.30 8.03
CA VAL A 14 8.51 16.45 9.16
C VAL A 14 7.32 15.74 9.79
N LEU A 15 6.21 16.46 10.01
CA LEU A 15 4.99 15.89 10.58
C LEU A 15 4.41 14.79 9.68
N THR A 16 4.41 15.00 8.36
CA THR A 16 3.96 14.00 7.38
C THR A 16 4.79 12.72 7.49
N VAL A 17 6.11 12.83 7.44
CA VAL A 17 7.02 11.68 7.54
C VAL A 17 6.83 10.96 8.88
N ALA A 18 6.75 11.67 9.98
CA ALA A 18 6.56 11.09 11.31
C ALA A 18 5.23 10.33 11.43
N LEU A 19 4.12 10.94 11.01
CA LEU A 19 2.81 10.32 11.08
C LEU A 19 2.65 9.14 10.12
N MET A 20 3.19 9.23 8.90
CA MET A 20 3.22 8.11 7.96
C MET A 20 4.07 6.95 8.51
N SER A 21 5.21 7.23 9.14
CA SER A 21 6.06 6.20 9.78
C SER A 21 5.35 5.52 10.95
N LEU A 22 4.61 6.28 11.75
CA LEU A 22 3.79 5.72 12.83
C LEU A 22 2.64 4.86 12.27
N CYS A 23 1.98 5.32 11.23
CA CYS A 23 0.90 4.61 10.58
C CYS A 23 1.38 3.26 10.01
N ILE A 24 2.49 3.24 9.26
CA ILE A 24 3.05 1.99 8.71
C ILE A 24 3.47 1.03 9.83
N THR A 25 4.07 1.55 10.92
CA THR A 25 4.48 0.74 12.07
C THR A 25 3.26 0.12 12.76
N PHE A 26 2.21 0.88 12.97
CA PHE A 26 0.96 0.41 13.56
C PHE A 26 0.33 -0.73 12.74
N TRP A 27 0.18 -0.54 11.44
CA TRP A 27 -0.40 -1.55 10.57
C TRP A 27 0.50 -2.77 10.39
N PHE A 28 1.83 -2.59 10.43
CA PHE A 28 2.78 -3.70 10.43
C PHE A 28 2.64 -4.58 11.69
N ILE A 29 2.48 -3.96 12.87
CA ILE A 29 2.26 -4.71 14.12
C ILE A 29 0.99 -5.56 14.02
N ILE A 30 -0.11 -5.00 13.49
CA ILE A 30 -1.36 -5.74 13.29
C ILE A 30 -1.19 -6.87 12.26
N MET A 31 -0.40 -6.66 11.21
CA MET A 31 -0.15 -7.66 10.16
C MET A 31 0.80 -8.77 10.62
N PHE A 32 1.70 -8.50 11.55
CA PHE A 32 2.78 -9.40 11.97
C PHE A 32 2.31 -10.80 12.35
N PRO A 33 1.27 -11.02 13.18
CA PRO A 33 0.79 -12.36 13.51
C PRO A 33 0.34 -13.17 12.27
N PHE A 34 -0.25 -12.51 11.27
CA PHE A 34 -0.64 -13.17 10.03
C PHE A 34 0.56 -13.51 9.14
N ILE A 35 1.61 -12.69 9.17
CA ILE A 35 2.89 -13.00 8.51
C ILE A 35 3.51 -14.27 9.14
N VAL A 36 3.53 -14.36 10.46
CA VAL A 36 4.03 -15.56 11.18
C VAL A 36 3.16 -16.78 10.89
N LEU A 37 1.83 -16.61 10.89
CA LEU A 37 0.90 -17.68 10.57
C LEU A 37 1.11 -18.25 9.16
N ARG A 38 1.59 -17.45 8.22
CA ARG A 38 1.91 -17.90 6.86
C ARG A 38 3.10 -18.87 6.79
N LEU A 39 3.96 -18.92 7.80
CA LEU A 39 5.06 -19.91 7.89
C LEU A 39 4.56 -21.34 8.15
N VAL A 40 3.33 -21.48 8.62
CA VAL A 40 2.73 -22.81 8.84
C VAL A 40 2.55 -23.51 7.49
N PRO A 41 3.09 -24.75 7.30
CA PRO A 41 3.07 -25.44 6.01
C PRO A 41 1.71 -26.09 5.70
N VAL A 42 0.62 -25.36 5.91
CA VAL A 42 -0.75 -25.77 5.60
C VAL A 42 -1.36 -24.79 4.61
N TYR A 43 -1.63 -25.24 3.40
CA TYR A 43 -2.12 -24.38 2.30
C TYR A 43 -3.33 -23.51 2.68
N ARG A 44 -4.30 -24.08 3.41
CA ARG A 44 -5.50 -23.32 3.83
C ARG A 44 -5.15 -22.17 4.77
N VAL A 45 -4.22 -22.41 5.71
CA VAL A 45 -3.73 -21.41 6.66
C VAL A 45 -2.97 -20.30 5.94
N GLN A 46 -2.06 -20.69 5.05
CA GLN A 46 -1.28 -19.72 4.24
C GLN A 46 -2.19 -18.84 3.40
N ARG A 47 -3.20 -19.42 2.74
CA ARG A 47 -4.15 -18.67 1.92
C ARG A 47 -5.01 -17.71 2.75
N LEU A 48 -5.44 -18.14 3.94
CA LEU A 48 -6.19 -17.27 4.85
C LEU A 48 -5.32 -16.13 5.36
N ALA A 49 -4.11 -16.44 5.81
CA ALA A 49 -3.14 -15.44 6.27
C ALA A 49 -2.84 -14.39 5.20
N SER A 50 -2.60 -14.81 3.95
CA SER A 50 -2.39 -13.89 2.82
C SER A 50 -3.60 -12.96 2.59
N LYS A 51 -4.82 -13.51 2.64
CA LYS A 51 -6.04 -12.69 2.51
C LYS A 51 -6.16 -11.66 3.63
N CYS A 52 -5.86 -12.05 4.87
CA CYS A 52 -5.85 -11.13 6.00
C CYS A 52 -4.80 -10.03 5.82
N CYS A 53 -3.58 -10.37 5.38
CA CYS A 53 -2.53 -9.40 5.09
C CYS A 53 -2.98 -8.40 4.01
N VAL A 54 -3.59 -8.85 2.92
CA VAL A 54 -4.12 -7.99 1.85
C VAL A 54 -5.22 -7.07 2.39
N GLN A 55 -6.12 -7.59 3.24
CA GLN A 55 -7.19 -6.77 3.83
C GLN A 55 -6.63 -5.69 4.76
N ILE A 56 -5.64 -6.03 5.58
CA ILE A 56 -4.95 -5.08 6.47
C ILE A 56 -4.23 -4.01 5.64
N ALA A 57 -3.54 -4.42 4.57
CA ALA A 57 -2.89 -3.48 3.65
C ALA A 57 -3.90 -2.53 2.96
N THR A 58 -5.09 -3.02 2.64
CA THR A 58 -6.17 -2.18 2.10
C THR A 58 -6.62 -1.12 3.12
N TRP A 59 -6.75 -1.48 4.38
CA TRP A 59 -7.07 -0.53 5.45
C TRP A 59 -5.94 0.46 5.70
N TRP A 60 -4.69 -0.01 5.63
CA TRP A 60 -3.52 0.86 5.72
C TRP A 60 -3.53 1.93 4.63
N VAL A 61 -3.70 1.56 3.36
CA VAL A 61 -3.80 2.52 2.24
C VAL A 61 -4.93 3.53 2.47
N GLY A 62 -6.09 3.06 2.93
CA GLY A 62 -7.21 3.95 3.27
C GLY A 62 -6.88 4.94 4.39
N SER A 63 -6.13 4.50 5.42
CA SER A 63 -5.68 5.35 6.52
C SER A 63 -4.67 6.40 6.04
N ASP A 64 -3.70 6.00 5.22
CA ASP A 64 -2.70 6.90 4.65
C ASP A 64 -3.34 7.97 3.76
N LYS A 65 -4.33 7.59 2.95
CA LYS A 65 -5.12 8.52 2.14
C LYS A 65 -5.81 9.59 3.02
N GLN A 66 -6.44 9.17 4.10
CA GLN A 66 -7.12 10.10 5.01
C GLN A 66 -6.13 11.01 5.74
N LEU A 67 -5.01 10.44 6.20
CA LEU A 67 -3.95 11.18 6.86
C LEU A 67 -3.33 12.22 5.94
N TYR A 68 -3.02 11.83 4.71
CA TYR A 68 -2.48 12.75 3.70
C TYR A 68 -3.46 13.89 3.37
N LYS A 69 -4.74 13.56 3.23
CA LYS A 69 -5.80 14.55 3.01
C LYS A 69 -5.94 15.54 4.17
N LEU A 70 -5.80 15.07 5.41
CA LEU A 70 -5.82 15.91 6.60
C LEU A 70 -4.64 16.88 6.63
N LEU A 71 -3.45 16.40 6.29
CA LEU A 71 -2.21 17.19 6.33
C LEU A 71 -2.11 18.17 5.18
N HIS A 72 -2.32 17.71 3.96
CA HIS A 72 -2.06 18.46 2.73
C HIS A 72 -3.33 18.96 2.00
N GLY A 73 -4.49 18.43 2.36
CA GLY A 73 -5.73 18.65 1.62
C GLY A 73 -5.84 17.72 0.39
N GLN A 74 -6.88 17.94 -0.37
CA GLN A 74 -7.09 17.19 -1.61
C GLN A 74 -6.15 17.73 -2.68
N GLN A 75 -5.19 16.93 -3.12
CA GLN A 75 -4.26 17.29 -4.19
C GLN A 75 -4.55 16.42 -5.41
N GLY A 76 -4.62 17.08 -6.55
CA GLY A 76 -4.86 16.44 -7.83
C GLY A 76 -6.35 16.19 -8.15
N GLN A 77 -6.63 16.17 -9.43
CA GLN A 77 -7.91 15.73 -9.98
C GLN A 77 -7.69 14.34 -10.58
N VAL A 78 -8.51 13.40 -10.18
CA VAL A 78 -8.50 12.04 -10.73
C VAL A 78 -9.71 11.94 -11.67
N GLU A 79 -9.45 11.76 -12.95
CA GLU A 79 -10.48 11.49 -13.94
C GLU A 79 -10.49 9.99 -14.24
N ILE A 80 -11.64 9.38 -14.08
CA ILE A 80 -11.84 7.96 -14.36
C ILE A 80 -12.73 7.85 -15.60
N HIS A 81 -12.17 7.32 -16.68
CA HIS A 81 -12.91 7.01 -17.89
C HIS A 81 -13.21 5.52 -17.93
N GLY A 82 -14.48 5.15 -17.89
CA GLY A 82 -14.96 3.77 -17.86
C GLY A 82 -15.42 3.32 -16.47
N GLU A 83 -15.84 2.07 -16.38
CA GLU A 83 -16.40 1.48 -15.17
C GLU A 83 -15.57 0.30 -14.68
N PHE A 84 -15.29 0.26 -13.38
CA PHE A 84 -14.73 -0.91 -12.73
C PHE A 84 -15.84 -1.91 -12.40
N LYS A 85 -15.73 -3.11 -12.95
CA LYS A 85 -16.68 -4.20 -12.66
C LYS A 85 -16.33 -4.84 -11.31
N PRO A 86 -17.29 -5.03 -10.40
CA PRO A 86 -17.09 -5.76 -9.17
C PRO A 86 -16.54 -7.17 -9.44
N HIS A 87 -15.62 -7.63 -8.61
CA HIS A 87 -15.02 -8.97 -8.67
C HIS A 87 -14.25 -9.33 -9.95
N SER A 88 -13.88 -8.34 -10.74
CA SER A 88 -13.06 -8.54 -11.94
C SER A 88 -11.57 -8.43 -11.64
N SER A 89 -10.76 -9.11 -12.45
CA SER A 89 -9.30 -8.98 -12.41
C SER A 89 -8.85 -7.96 -13.45
N TYR A 90 -7.89 -7.10 -13.08
CA TYR A 90 -7.37 -6.05 -13.94
C TYR A 90 -5.86 -6.17 -14.07
N LEU A 91 -5.35 -5.94 -15.29
CA LEU A 91 -3.94 -5.66 -15.51
C LEU A 91 -3.78 -4.14 -15.60
N VAL A 92 -3.06 -3.56 -14.64
CA VAL A 92 -2.82 -2.13 -14.59
C VAL A 92 -1.44 -1.83 -15.16
N ILE A 93 -1.39 -0.96 -16.14
CA ILE A 93 -0.15 -0.47 -16.75
C ILE A 93 -0.11 1.04 -16.50
N SER A 94 0.98 1.52 -15.92
CA SER A 94 1.19 2.93 -15.64
C SER A 94 2.62 3.35 -15.93
N ASN A 95 2.83 4.61 -16.26
CA ASN A 95 4.16 5.20 -16.23
C ASN A 95 4.66 5.18 -14.78
N HIS A 96 5.95 4.85 -14.61
CA HIS A 96 6.57 4.77 -13.29
C HIS A 96 7.95 5.44 -13.35
N THR A 97 8.02 6.62 -12.76
CA THR A 97 9.25 7.44 -12.73
C THR A 97 9.81 7.61 -11.32
N ALA A 98 8.95 7.49 -10.30
CA ALA A 98 9.33 7.71 -8.91
C ALA A 98 8.58 6.77 -7.94
N TRP A 99 9.13 6.54 -6.77
CA TRP A 99 8.48 5.75 -5.69
C TRP A 99 7.09 6.29 -5.31
N ALA A 100 6.90 7.59 -5.41
CA ALA A 100 5.62 8.23 -5.13
C ALA A 100 4.49 7.73 -6.05
N ASP A 101 4.80 7.31 -7.26
CA ASP A 101 3.81 6.82 -8.22
C ASP A 101 3.08 5.58 -7.70
N ILE A 102 3.75 4.73 -6.92
CA ILE A 102 3.16 3.55 -6.30
C ILE A 102 2.09 3.96 -5.28
N VAL A 103 2.40 4.97 -4.47
CA VAL A 103 1.47 5.49 -3.45
C VAL A 103 0.24 6.12 -4.12
N VAL A 104 0.47 6.93 -5.14
CA VAL A 104 -0.60 7.55 -5.93
C VAL A 104 -1.49 6.49 -6.59
N LEU A 105 -0.88 5.43 -7.15
CA LEU A 105 -1.62 4.36 -7.80
C LEU A 105 -2.49 3.59 -6.80
N PHE A 106 -1.97 3.30 -5.61
CA PHE A 106 -2.77 2.69 -4.55
C PHE A 106 -3.92 3.60 -4.11
N ASP A 107 -3.67 4.91 -3.98
CA ASP A 107 -4.69 5.88 -3.59
C ASP A 107 -5.81 5.99 -4.62
N VAL A 108 -5.47 6.05 -5.90
CA VAL A 108 -6.42 6.14 -7.02
C VAL A 108 -7.25 4.87 -7.16
N LEU A 109 -6.62 3.70 -7.05
CA LEU A 109 -7.31 2.41 -7.19
C LEU A 109 -8.09 1.99 -5.95
N HIS A 110 -7.81 2.62 -4.79
CA HIS A 110 -8.47 2.28 -3.54
C HIS A 110 -9.98 2.54 -3.62
N GLY A 111 -10.77 1.49 -3.42
CA GLY A 111 -12.23 1.53 -3.51
C GLY A 111 -12.80 1.31 -4.93
N HIS A 112 -11.96 1.31 -5.97
CA HIS A 112 -12.37 1.07 -7.35
C HIS A 112 -11.98 -0.31 -7.86
N ALA A 113 -10.80 -0.79 -7.49
CA ALA A 113 -10.27 -2.08 -7.93
C ALA A 113 -9.79 -2.91 -6.72
N PRO A 114 -9.64 -4.24 -6.89
CA PRO A 114 -8.98 -5.08 -5.90
C PRO A 114 -7.57 -4.56 -5.59
N PHE A 115 -7.05 -4.88 -4.39
CA PHE A 115 -5.71 -4.48 -3.98
C PHE A 115 -4.66 -4.91 -5.02
N GLY A 116 -3.92 -3.93 -5.55
CA GLY A 116 -2.94 -4.14 -6.61
C GLY A 116 -1.72 -4.93 -6.11
N ARG A 117 -1.19 -5.82 -6.96
CA ARG A 117 0.07 -6.51 -6.74
C ARG A 117 1.04 -6.11 -7.83
N PHE A 118 2.20 -5.58 -7.44
CA PHE A 118 3.24 -5.18 -8.40
C PHE A 118 4.21 -6.31 -8.67
N PHE A 119 4.77 -6.32 -9.86
CA PHE A 119 5.95 -7.13 -10.17
C PHE A 119 7.18 -6.50 -9.52
N LEU A 120 7.74 -7.19 -8.55
CA LEU A 120 8.88 -6.72 -7.77
C LEU A 120 10.18 -7.37 -8.23
N LYS A 121 11.30 -6.64 -8.12
CA LYS A 121 12.63 -7.23 -8.28
C LYS A 121 12.87 -8.24 -7.17
N LYS A 122 13.51 -9.37 -7.51
CA LYS A 122 13.79 -10.45 -6.54
C LYS A 122 14.61 -9.96 -5.33
N GLU A 123 15.49 -9.00 -5.54
CA GLU A 123 16.34 -8.42 -4.50
C GLU A 123 15.55 -7.71 -3.41
N LEU A 124 14.34 -7.22 -3.73
CA LEU A 124 13.47 -6.56 -2.77
C LEU A 124 12.95 -7.47 -1.66
N ILE A 125 13.02 -8.79 -1.83
CA ILE A 125 12.67 -9.76 -0.76
C ILE A 125 13.57 -9.60 0.48
N TRP A 126 14.81 -9.11 0.28
CA TRP A 126 15.78 -8.90 1.34
C TRP A 126 15.66 -7.54 2.03
N VAL A 127 14.82 -6.66 1.53
CA VAL A 127 14.56 -5.36 2.19
C VAL A 127 13.69 -5.60 3.42
N PRO A 128 14.18 -5.25 4.63
CA PRO A 128 13.43 -5.43 5.86
C PRO A 128 12.03 -4.80 5.76
N ILE A 129 11.04 -5.44 6.37
CA ILE A 129 9.62 -5.06 6.36
C ILE A 129 9.00 -5.20 4.96
N VAL A 130 9.50 -4.48 3.95
CA VAL A 130 8.91 -4.46 2.59
C VAL A 130 8.91 -5.85 1.97
N GLY A 131 10.04 -6.54 1.97
CA GLY A 131 10.16 -7.89 1.38
C GLY A 131 9.22 -8.89 2.05
N VAL A 132 9.18 -8.88 3.38
CA VAL A 132 8.34 -9.81 4.16
C VAL A 132 6.85 -9.53 3.96
N VAL A 133 6.45 -8.26 3.93
CA VAL A 133 5.07 -7.84 3.71
C VAL A 133 4.62 -8.21 2.29
N CYS A 134 5.41 -7.89 1.27
CA CYS A 134 5.09 -8.24 -0.11
C CYS A 134 5.03 -9.75 -0.33
N TRP A 135 5.95 -10.52 0.29
CA TRP A 135 5.88 -11.99 0.29
C TRP A 135 4.59 -12.48 0.96
N ALA A 136 4.21 -11.91 2.10
CA ALA A 136 3.01 -12.30 2.81
C ALA A 136 1.72 -12.01 2.02
N MET A 137 1.73 -11.05 1.13
CA MET A 137 0.60 -10.68 0.26
C MET A 137 0.62 -11.36 -1.13
N ASP A 138 1.53 -12.33 -1.37
CA ASP A 138 1.69 -13.01 -2.67
C ASP A 138 2.07 -12.08 -3.83
N PHE A 139 2.94 -11.10 -3.59
CA PHE A 139 3.49 -10.30 -4.68
C PHE A 139 4.44 -11.14 -5.55
N PRO A 140 4.37 -11.03 -6.87
CA PRO A 140 5.27 -11.75 -7.76
C PRO A 140 6.67 -11.11 -7.77
N PHE A 141 7.68 -11.89 -7.34
CA PHE A 141 9.08 -11.49 -7.41
C PHE A 141 9.71 -12.00 -8.71
N MET A 142 10.23 -11.08 -9.53
CA MET A 142 10.80 -11.36 -10.83
C MET A 142 12.32 -11.26 -10.80
N LYS A 143 13.01 -12.26 -11.35
CA LYS A 143 14.44 -12.20 -11.66
C LYS A 143 14.62 -11.55 -13.03
N ARG A 144 15.39 -10.46 -13.09
CA ARG A 144 15.85 -9.93 -14.39
C ARG A 144 17.04 -10.77 -14.85
N HIS A 145 16.98 -11.23 -16.06
CA HIS A 145 18.09 -11.86 -16.78
C HIS A 145 18.87 -10.78 -17.50
#